data_12338a1d827ad3b3fc4f51bee9d2b563
#
_entry.id   12338a1d827ad3b3fc4f51bee9d2b563
#
_cell.length_a   1.000
_cell.length_b   1.000
_cell.length_c   1.000
_cell.angle_alpha   90.00
_cell.angle_beta   90.00
_cell.angle_gamma   90.00
#
_symmetry.space_group_name_H-M   'P 1'
#
loop_
_entity.id
_entity.type
_entity.pdbx_description
1 polymer ?
#
loop_
_entity_poly.entity_id
_entity_poly.type
_entity_poly.pdbx_seq_one_letter_code
_entity_poly.pdbx_strand_id
1 'polypeptide(L)'
;MQAETLQQQDEQQLVVFDLSTESYGVDIGEVREIIRLQEITKVPRTPEFVEGVINLRGGVIPVIDLRKRFDLPIADETRDNRIVVVDIGGQNIGVIVDAVTEVLRISIGSIEPPASVITTAESEYLLGIAKLDDRLIILLDLKQVLTEAEQSDLEEVALAAA
;
A
#
# COMPACT_ATOMS: atom_id res chain seq x y z
N MET A 1 -33.26 12.61 -0.52
CA MET A 1 -32.93 11.17 -0.70
C MET A 1 -31.91 10.94 -1.80
N GLN A 2 -32.11 11.46 -2.99
CA GLN A 2 -31.11 11.28 -4.04
C GLN A 2 -29.78 11.98 -3.72
N ALA A 3 -29.82 13.12 -3.03
CA ALA A 3 -28.59 13.84 -2.66
C ALA A 3 -27.75 13.07 -1.66
N GLU A 4 -28.35 12.38 -0.72
CA GLU A 4 -27.61 11.56 0.25
C GLU A 4 -26.99 10.35 -0.40
N THR A 5 -27.70 9.72 -1.34
CA THR A 5 -27.16 8.58 -2.09
C THR A 5 -25.97 9.00 -2.94
N LEU A 6 -26.05 10.17 -3.58
CA LEU A 6 -24.95 10.71 -4.37
C LEU A 6 -23.75 11.07 -3.50
N GLN A 7 -23.98 11.62 -2.30
CA GLN A 7 -22.89 11.93 -1.36
C GLN A 7 -22.16 10.67 -0.90
N GLN A 8 -22.90 9.59 -0.65
CA GLN A 8 -22.29 8.33 -0.26
C GLN A 8 -21.45 7.72 -1.39
N GLN A 9 -21.92 7.87 -2.63
CA GLN A 9 -21.16 7.42 -3.80
C GLN A 9 -19.94 8.28 -4.08
N ASP A 10 -19.99 9.54 -3.64
CA ASP A 10 -18.91 10.50 -3.85
C ASP A 10 -17.87 10.48 -2.71
N GLU A 11 -18.01 9.61 -1.75
CA GLU A 11 -17.07 9.47 -0.65
C GLU A 11 -16.25 8.19 -0.80
N GLN A 12 -15.00 8.28 -0.38
CA GLN A 12 -14.08 7.15 -0.37
C GLN A 12 -13.44 7.05 1.01
N GLN A 13 -13.32 5.83 1.54
CA GLN A 13 -12.59 5.59 2.76
C GLN A 13 -11.17 5.15 2.45
N LEU A 14 -10.22 5.77 3.12
CA LEU A 14 -8.80 5.50 2.92
C LEU A 14 -8.16 5.04 4.21
N VAL A 15 -7.29 4.04 4.10
CA VAL A 15 -6.33 3.75 5.16
C VAL A 15 -5.12 4.64 4.87
N VAL A 16 -4.77 5.50 5.82
CA VAL A 16 -3.67 6.45 5.67
C VAL A 16 -2.47 5.94 6.46
N PHE A 17 -1.33 5.91 5.80
CA PHE A 17 -0.08 5.50 6.41
C PHE A 17 1.05 6.47 6.03
N ASP A 18 2.05 6.52 6.90
CA ASP A 18 3.23 7.32 6.64
C ASP A 18 4.32 6.48 5.98
N LEU A 19 5.02 7.10 5.08
CA LEU A 19 6.19 6.52 4.44
C LEU A 19 7.18 7.64 4.21
N SER A 20 8.31 7.61 4.93
CA SER A 20 9.27 8.70 4.96
C SER A 20 8.58 9.97 5.50
N THR A 21 8.64 11.07 4.76
CA THR A 21 8.07 12.36 5.19
C THR A 21 6.67 12.60 4.66
N GLU A 22 6.12 11.66 3.88
CA GLU A 22 4.84 11.85 3.21
C GLU A 22 3.76 10.93 3.76
N SER A 23 2.50 11.36 3.60
CA SER A 23 1.34 10.53 3.92
C SER A 23 0.75 9.95 2.64
N TYR A 24 0.42 8.67 2.70
CA TYR A 24 -0.16 7.94 1.57
C TYR A 24 -1.49 7.35 2.00
N GLY A 25 -2.36 7.13 1.02
CA GLY A 25 -3.65 6.50 1.28
C GLY A 25 -3.95 5.43 0.27
N VAL A 26 -4.61 4.37 0.74
CA VAL A 26 -5.10 3.29 -0.11
C VAL A 26 -6.56 3.04 0.22
N ASP A 27 -7.32 2.57 -0.78
CA ASP A 27 -8.73 2.27 -0.57
C ASP A 27 -8.89 1.20 0.50
N ILE A 28 -9.75 1.46 1.48
CA ILE A 28 -10.00 0.52 2.58
C ILE A 28 -10.48 -0.84 2.07
N GLY A 29 -11.16 -0.86 0.93
CA GLY A 29 -11.65 -2.10 0.34
C GLY A 29 -10.53 -3.05 -0.10
N GLU A 30 -9.33 -2.53 -0.31
CA GLU A 30 -8.16 -3.33 -0.68
C GLU A 30 -7.39 -3.84 0.53
N VAL A 31 -7.67 -3.31 1.72
CA VAL A 31 -6.96 -3.69 2.94
C VAL A 31 -7.67 -4.86 3.62
N ARG A 32 -6.94 -5.94 3.85
CA ARG A 32 -7.46 -7.12 4.54
C ARG A 32 -7.27 -7.02 6.05
N GLU A 33 -6.08 -6.61 6.47
CA GLU A 33 -5.81 -6.39 7.88
C GLU A 33 -4.51 -5.59 8.04
N ILE A 34 -4.31 -5.07 9.24
CA ILE A 34 -3.13 -4.31 9.60
C ILE A 34 -2.54 -5.00 10.82
N ILE A 35 -1.27 -5.40 10.73
CA ILE A 35 -0.59 -6.12 11.79
C ILE A 35 0.73 -5.45 12.14
N ARG A 36 1.24 -5.77 13.33
CA ARG A 36 2.57 -5.33 13.73
C ARG A 36 3.62 -6.09 12.94
N LEU A 37 4.81 -5.53 12.84
CA LEU A 37 5.93 -6.26 12.26
C LEU A 37 6.15 -7.54 13.07
N GLN A 38 6.37 -8.62 12.35
CA GLN A 38 6.70 -9.91 12.92
C GLN A 38 7.89 -10.48 12.16
N GLU A 39 8.40 -11.60 12.62
CA GLU A 39 9.53 -12.23 11.98
C GLU A 39 9.22 -12.55 10.51
N ILE A 40 10.11 -12.10 9.62
CA ILE A 40 9.98 -12.31 8.19
C ILE A 40 11.07 -13.30 7.77
N THR A 41 10.65 -14.37 7.11
CA THR A 41 11.58 -15.36 6.58
C THR A 41 12.05 -14.92 5.20
N LYS A 42 13.34 -14.71 5.06
CA LYS A 42 13.91 -14.29 3.79
C LYS A 42 13.87 -15.43 2.77
N VAL A 43 13.55 -15.08 1.54
CA VAL A 43 13.56 -16.03 0.42
C VAL A 43 14.68 -15.60 -0.52
N PRO A 44 15.62 -16.50 -0.88
CA PRO A 44 16.72 -16.13 -1.76
C PRO A 44 16.25 -15.85 -3.19
N ARG A 45 17.03 -15.04 -3.91
CA ARG A 45 16.82 -14.73 -5.32
C ARG A 45 15.54 -13.95 -5.61
N THR A 46 15.12 -13.11 -4.66
CA THR A 46 14.00 -12.21 -4.88
C THR A 46 14.52 -10.78 -5.13
N PRO A 47 13.70 -9.92 -5.75
CA PRO A 47 14.05 -8.50 -5.87
C PRO A 47 14.29 -7.87 -4.50
N GLU A 48 15.08 -6.81 -4.47
CA GLU A 48 15.47 -6.16 -3.21
C GLU A 48 14.26 -5.67 -2.39
N PHE A 49 13.19 -5.23 -3.04
CA PHE A 49 12.01 -4.75 -2.33
C PHE A 49 11.19 -5.87 -1.67
N VAL A 50 11.45 -7.12 -2.01
CA VAL A 50 10.80 -8.26 -1.38
C VAL A 50 11.57 -8.63 -0.12
N GLU A 51 10.93 -8.46 1.03
CA GLU A 51 11.56 -8.77 2.33
C GLU A 51 11.55 -10.27 2.63
N GLY A 52 10.57 -10.99 2.12
CA GLY A 52 10.43 -12.41 2.36
C GLY A 52 8.98 -12.82 2.50
N VAL A 53 8.71 -13.74 3.41
CA VAL A 53 7.36 -14.24 3.66
C VAL A 53 7.09 -14.27 5.16
N ILE A 54 5.81 -14.16 5.52
CA ILE A 54 5.35 -14.37 6.89
C ILE A 54 4.31 -15.47 6.91
N ASN A 55 4.15 -16.09 8.07
CA ASN A 55 3.07 -17.02 8.30
C ASN A 55 1.96 -16.29 9.05
N LEU A 56 0.80 -16.18 8.41
CA LEU A 56 -0.36 -15.53 9.00
C LEU A 56 -1.50 -16.53 9.05
N ARG A 57 -1.79 -17.02 10.26
CA ARG A 57 -2.86 -18.00 10.50
C ARG A 57 -2.78 -19.22 9.59
N GLY A 58 -1.57 -19.75 9.42
CA GLY A 58 -1.34 -20.94 8.60
C GLY A 58 -1.18 -20.67 7.11
N GLY A 59 -1.36 -19.42 6.68
CA GLY A 59 -1.13 -19.04 5.30
C GLY A 59 0.21 -18.32 5.14
N VAL A 60 0.92 -18.61 4.06
CA VAL A 60 2.18 -17.95 3.74
C VAL A 60 1.90 -16.74 2.86
N ILE A 61 2.34 -15.57 3.29
CA ILE A 61 2.08 -14.30 2.60
C ILE A 61 3.41 -13.65 2.28
N PRO A 62 3.67 -13.26 1.01
CA PRO A 62 4.85 -12.50 0.67
C PRO A 62 4.77 -11.09 1.23
N VAL A 63 5.91 -10.53 1.60
CA VAL A 63 6.00 -9.21 2.21
C VAL A 63 6.95 -8.35 1.41
N ILE A 64 6.51 -7.17 1.03
CA ILE A 64 7.33 -6.18 0.33
C ILE A 64 7.53 -4.95 1.21
N ASP A 65 8.62 -4.24 0.97
CA ASP A 65 8.93 -2.99 1.64
C ASP A 65 8.68 -1.84 0.66
N LEU A 66 7.72 -0.99 0.97
CA LEU A 66 7.38 0.14 0.10
C LEU A 66 8.52 1.16 -0.01
N ARG A 67 9.31 1.36 1.04
CA ARG A 67 10.47 2.25 0.94
C ARG A 67 11.41 1.79 -0.15
N LYS A 68 11.69 0.50 -0.19
CA LYS A 68 12.56 -0.07 -1.22
C LYS A 68 11.91 -0.02 -2.59
N ARG A 69 10.61 -0.31 -2.65
CA ARG A 69 9.89 -0.27 -3.93
C ARG A 69 9.85 1.13 -4.53
N PHE A 70 9.73 2.16 -3.71
CA PHE A 70 9.69 3.55 -4.14
C PHE A 70 11.08 4.20 -4.16
N ASP A 71 12.13 3.42 -3.90
CA ASP A 71 13.50 3.91 -3.91
C ASP A 71 13.74 5.05 -2.91
N LEU A 72 13.10 4.94 -1.75
CA LEU A 72 13.26 5.89 -0.66
C LEU A 72 14.41 5.46 0.24
N PRO A 73 15.00 6.40 1.01
CA PRO A 73 16.07 6.04 1.93
C PRO A 73 15.63 4.97 2.92
N ILE A 74 16.53 4.03 3.19
CA ILE A 74 16.29 2.98 4.17
C ILE A 74 16.31 3.62 5.57
N ALA A 75 15.38 3.19 6.42
CA ALA A 75 15.30 3.68 7.80
C ALA A 75 15.29 2.48 8.76
N ASP A 76 15.73 2.75 9.98
CA ASP A 76 15.69 1.73 11.02
C ASP A 76 14.25 1.37 11.38
N GLU A 77 14.05 0.12 11.76
CA GLU A 77 12.77 -0.37 12.21
C GLU A 77 12.36 0.33 13.51
N THR A 78 11.10 0.73 13.60
CA THR A 78 10.53 1.34 14.80
C THR A 78 9.30 0.57 15.25
N ARG A 79 8.82 0.91 16.46
CA ARG A 79 7.59 0.30 17.00
C ARG A 79 6.34 0.68 16.21
N ASP A 80 6.42 1.75 15.44
CA ASP A 80 5.28 2.23 14.65
C ASP A 80 5.14 1.50 13.34
N ASN A 81 6.17 0.80 12.90
CA ASN A 81 6.11 0.04 11.65
C ASN A 81 4.96 -0.97 11.67
N ARG A 82 4.32 -1.12 10.54
CA ARG A 82 3.19 -2.04 10.38
C ARG A 82 3.32 -2.77 9.05
N ILE A 83 2.69 -3.94 9.01
CA ILE A 83 2.45 -4.65 7.76
C ILE A 83 0.98 -4.48 7.44
N VAL A 84 0.69 -3.86 6.31
CA VAL A 84 -0.68 -3.73 5.81
C VAL A 84 -0.88 -4.89 4.83
N VAL A 85 -1.76 -5.82 5.18
CA VAL A 85 -2.07 -6.95 4.29
C VAL A 85 -3.13 -6.48 3.32
N VAL A 86 -2.80 -6.51 2.03
CA VAL A 86 -3.64 -6.00 0.97
C VAL A 86 -3.89 -7.07 -0.09
N ASP A 87 -4.96 -6.88 -0.86
CA ASP A 87 -5.28 -7.73 -2.00
C ASP A 87 -4.72 -7.07 -3.26
N ILE A 88 -3.76 -7.71 -3.89
CA ILE A 88 -3.23 -7.28 -5.18
C ILE A 88 -3.42 -8.42 -6.18
N GLY A 89 -4.29 -8.21 -7.15
CA GLY A 89 -4.54 -9.22 -8.19
C GLY A 89 -5.08 -10.53 -7.66
N GLY A 90 -5.84 -10.50 -6.58
CA GLY A 90 -6.40 -11.69 -5.94
C GLY A 90 -5.47 -12.40 -4.96
N GLN A 91 -4.27 -11.84 -4.73
CA GLN A 91 -3.27 -12.40 -3.84
C GLN A 91 -3.10 -11.48 -2.63
N ASN A 92 -3.02 -12.06 -1.43
CA ASN A 92 -2.71 -11.30 -0.22
C ASN A 92 -1.21 -11.03 -0.17
N ILE A 93 -0.86 -9.77 -0.02
CA ILE A 93 0.52 -9.32 0.05
C ILE A 93 0.67 -8.40 1.25
N GLY A 94 1.68 -8.61 2.05
CA GLY A 94 2.01 -7.72 3.16
C GLY A 94 2.88 -6.57 2.66
N VAL A 95 2.53 -5.37 3.06
CA VAL A 95 3.24 -4.15 2.66
C VAL A 95 3.75 -3.46 3.92
N ILE A 96 5.06 -3.31 4.04
CA ILE A 96 5.66 -2.64 5.21
C ILE A 96 5.57 -1.14 5.02
N VAL A 97 5.00 -0.47 6.03
CA VAL A 97 4.90 0.99 6.07
C VAL A 97 5.46 1.49 7.39
N ASP A 98 5.79 2.78 7.45
CA ASP A 98 6.40 3.38 8.65
C ASP A 98 5.42 3.45 9.81
N ALA A 99 4.18 3.81 9.54
CA ALA A 99 3.12 3.87 10.55
C ALA A 99 1.77 3.95 9.85
N VAL A 100 0.75 3.35 10.46
CA VAL A 100 -0.63 3.55 10.03
C VAL A 100 -1.23 4.58 10.96
N THR A 101 -1.68 5.70 10.42
CA THR A 101 -2.10 6.84 11.23
C THR A 101 -3.61 6.91 11.44
N GLU A 102 -4.41 6.63 10.42
CA GLU A 102 -5.85 6.81 10.54
C GLU A 102 -6.60 6.19 9.37
N VAL A 103 -7.91 6.09 9.53
CA VAL A 103 -8.83 5.80 8.43
C VAL A 103 -9.62 7.08 8.19
N LEU A 104 -9.55 7.59 6.97
CA LEU A 104 -10.22 8.83 6.59
C LEU A 104 -11.32 8.57 5.58
N ARG A 105 -12.40 9.31 5.73
CA ARG A 105 -13.44 9.39 4.72
C ARG A 105 -13.28 10.72 4.01
N ILE A 106 -13.06 10.67 2.70
CA ILE A 106 -12.84 11.88 1.91
C ILE A 106 -13.86 11.95 0.76
N SER A 107 -14.13 13.16 0.32
CA SER A 107 -14.93 13.37 -0.87
C SER A 107 -14.09 13.10 -2.11
N ILE A 108 -14.64 12.37 -3.08
CA ILE A 108 -13.95 12.11 -4.34
C ILE A 108 -13.63 13.42 -5.05
N GLY A 109 -14.49 14.43 -4.87
CA GLY A 109 -14.26 15.76 -5.45
C GLY A 109 -13.04 16.49 -4.89
N SER A 110 -12.51 16.07 -3.72
CA SER A 110 -11.31 16.67 -3.15
C SER A 110 -10.02 16.00 -3.66
N ILE A 111 -10.14 14.99 -4.50
CA ILE A 111 -8.99 14.31 -5.09
C ILE A 111 -8.62 14.96 -6.40
N GLU A 112 -7.39 15.43 -6.48
CA GLU A 112 -6.86 15.99 -7.72
C GLU A 112 -6.04 14.93 -8.46
N PRO A 113 -6.11 14.88 -9.79
CA PRO A 113 -5.27 13.96 -10.55
C PRO A 113 -3.80 14.32 -10.36
N PRO A 114 -2.88 13.37 -10.57
CA PRO A 114 -1.45 13.68 -10.51
C PRO A 114 -1.12 14.80 -11.48
N ALA A 115 -0.30 15.75 -11.04
CA ALA A 115 0.11 16.85 -11.89
C ALA A 115 0.88 16.30 -13.10
N SER A 116 0.61 16.87 -14.28
CA SER A 116 1.25 16.44 -15.52
C SER A 116 2.77 16.61 -15.51
N VAL A 117 3.29 17.37 -14.54
CA VAL A 117 4.73 17.55 -14.38
C VAL A 117 5.39 16.36 -13.68
N ILE A 118 4.60 15.47 -13.05
CA ILE A 118 5.11 14.25 -12.42
C ILE A 118 4.96 13.11 -13.43
N THR A 119 5.79 13.12 -14.45
CA THR A 119 5.76 12.10 -15.51
C THR A 119 6.96 11.16 -15.38
N THR A 120 7.15 10.58 -14.19
CA THR A 120 8.16 9.55 -13.99
C THR A 120 7.47 8.19 -14.01
N ALA A 121 8.24 7.12 -14.19
CA ALA A 121 7.71 5.76 -14.12
C ALA A 121 7.01 5.50 -12.78
N GLU A 122 7.39 6.24 -11.75
CA GLU A 122 6.81 6.14 -10.41
C GLU A 122 5.39 6.72 -10.35
N SER A 123 5.01 7.55 -11.31
CA SER A 123 3.66 8.13 -11.35
C SER A 123 2.58 7.13 -11.75
N GLU A 124 2.95 5.95 -12.21
CA GLU A 124 1.98 4.94 -12.61
C GLU A 124 1.14 4.42 -11.45
N TYR A 125 1.68 4.44 -10.21
CA TYR A 125 0.90 4.01 -9.06
C TYR A 125 0.17 5.14 -8.35
N LEU A 126 0.23 6.35 -8.86
CA LEU A 126 -0.44 7.48 -8.24
C LEU A 126 -1.83 7.66 -8.85
N LEU A 127 -2.86 7.50 -8.02
CA LEU A 127 -4.24 7.75 -8.45
C LEU A 127 -4.57 9.23 -8.40
N GLY A 128 -3.95 9.96 -7.46
CA GLY A 128 -4.22 11.36 -7.27
C GLY A 128 -3.70 11.84 -5.93
N ILE A 129 -4.04 13.07 -5.61
CA ILE A 129 -3.65 13.70 -4.34
C ILE A 129 -4.91 14.24 -3.69
N ALA A 130 -5.17 13.79 -2.46
CA ALA A 130 -6.27 14.32 -1.67
C ALA A 130 -5.77 15.52 -0.88
N LYS A 131 -6.44 16.65 -1.03
CA LYS A 131 -6.14 17.87 -0.26
C LYS A 131 -7.07 17.93 0.93
N LEU A 132 -6.50 17.97 2.12
CA LEU A 132 -7.23 18.13 3.37
C LEU A 132 -6.62 19.32 4.11
N ASP A 133 -7.39 20.38 4.25
CA ASP A 133 -6.98 21.59 4.97
C ASP A 133 -5.51 21.96 4.74
N ASP A 134 -4.61 21.50 5.63
CA ASP A 134 -3.19 21.81 5.60
C ASP A 134 -2.31 20.60 5.27
N ARG A 135 -2.88 19.50 4.79
CA ARG A 135 -2.10 18.29 4.50
C ARG A 135 -2.50 17.69 3.16
N LEU A 136 -1.55 17.00 2.56
CA LEU A 136 -1.75 16.29 1.31
C LEU A 136 -1.59 14.80 1.57
N ILE A 137 -2.46 14.00 0.96
CA ILE A 137 -2.39 12.55 1.01
C ILE A 137 -2.26 12.04 -0.41
N ILE A 138 -1.20 11.28 -0.66
CA ILE A 138 -0.93 10.70 -1.97
C ILE A 138 -1.69 9.38 -2.08
N LEU A 139 -2.61 9.31 -3.03
CA LEU A 139 -3.42 8.10 -3.23
C LEU A 139 -2.68 7.12 -4.13
N LEU A 140 -2.57 5.89 -3.65
CA LEU A 140 -1.88 4.82 -4.37
C LEU A 140 -2.85 3.82 -4.97
N ASP A 141 -2.54 3.39 -6.19
CA ASP A 141 -3.18 2.23 -6.80
C ASP A 141 -2.29 1.02 -6.55
N LEU A 142 -2.66 0.19 -5.60
CA LEU A 142 -1.87 -0.98 -5.25
C LEU A 142 -1.73 -1.97 -6.40
N LYS A 143 -2.69 -1.99 -7.32
CA LYS A 143 -2.62 -2.86 -8.50
C LYS A 143 -1.49 -2.47 -9.42
N GLN A 144 -1.07 -1.20 -9.39
CA GLN A 144 0.01 -0.70 -10.22
C GLN A 144 1.37 -0.68 -9.50
N VAL A 145 1.39 -0.93 -8.20
CA VAL A 145 2.63 -0.95 -7.42
C VAL A 145 3.52 -2.11 -7.84
N LEU A 146 2.92 -3.22 -8.27
CA LEU A 146 3.62 -4.40 -8.76
C LEU A 146 3.20 -4.68 -10.20
N THR A 147 4.17 -5.04 -11.04
CA THR A 147 3.88 -5.51 -12.39
C THR A 147 3.23 -6.89 -12.32
N GLU A 148 2.59 -7.32 -13.41
CA GLU A 148 2.00 -8.66 -13.47
C GLU A 148 3.06 -9.74 -13.27
N ALA A 149 4.24 -9.55 -13.83
CA ALA A 149 5.35 -10.48 -13.65
C ALA A 149 5.78 -10.55 -12.19
N GLU A 150 5.88 -9.39 -11.52
CA GLU A 150 6.21 -9.35 -10.11
C GLU A 150 5.16 -10.01 -9.23
N GLN A 151 3.90 -9.81 -9.55
CA GLN A 151 2.78 -10.48 -8.84
C GLN A 151 2.89 -11.99 -8.99
N SER A 152 3.18 -12.47 -10.17
CA SER A 152 3.37 -13.90 -10.45
C SER A 152 4.56 -14.46 -9.68
N ASP A 153 5.68 -13.73 -9.65
CA ASP A 153 6.88 -14.13 -8.92
C ASP A 153 6.60 -14.24 -7.42
N LEU A 154 5.83 -13.30 -6.85
CA LEU A 154 5.47 -13.36 -5.44
C LEU A 154 4.56 -14.53 -5.13
N GLU A 155 3.66 -14.89 -6.03
CA GLU A 155 2.83 -16.07 -5.86
C GLU A 155 3.69 -17.33 -5.79
N GLU A 156 4.68 -17.45 -6.68
CA GLU A 156 5.61 -18.57 -6.66
C GLU A 156 6.44 -18.61 -5.38
N VAL A 157 6.88 -17.45 -4.89
CA VAL A 157 7.63 -17.33 -3.64
C VAL A 157 6.80 -17.86 -2.46
N ALA A 158 5.53 -17.48 -2.38
CA ALA A 158 4.64 -17.92 -1.33
C ALA A 158 4.40 -19.42 -1.40
N LEU A 159 4.18 -19.97 -2.60
CA LEU A 159 3.97 -21.40 -2.80
C LEU A 159 5.21 -22.23 -2.45
N ALA A 160 6.39 -21.73 -2.82
CA ALA A 160 7.65 -22.43 -2.55
C ALA A 160 7.97 -22.46 -1.05
N ALA A 161 7.53 -21.46 -0.29
CA ALA A 161 7.77 -21.36 1.14
C ALA A 161 6.70 -22.09 1.98
N ALA A 162 5.59 -22.46 1.36
CA ALA A 162 4.51 -23.17 2.07
C ALA A 162 4.86 -24.68 2.39
#